data_8453bd281fc62a12460337aeb1a7b6bb
#
_entry.id   8453bd281fc62a12460337aeb1a7b6bb
#
_cell.length_a   1.000
_cell.length_b   1.000
_cell.length_c   1.000
_cell.angle_alpha   90.00
_cell.angle_beta   90.00
_cell.angle_gamma   90.00
#
_symmetry.space_group_name_H-M   'P 1'
#
loop_
_entity.id
_entity.type
_entity.pdbx_description
1 polymer ?
#
loop_
_entity_poly.entity_id
_entity_poly.type
_entity_poly.pdbx_seq_one_letter_code
_entity_poly.pdbx_strand_id
1 'polypeptide(L)'
;MKWVIAICCTTMLVTCQEAAAATPALQAVDFSTMSCEQFWQRTPASDRGPFLFWLSGYFGSKKNSSVLDPVDFTEKTKALSEYCSKQPNDGILSAAEKTFSN
;
A
#
# COMPACT_ATOMS: atom_id res chain seq x y z
N MET A 1 13.68 13.34 69.88
CA MET A 1 13.53 13.86 68.55
C MET A 1 13.48 12.71 67.57
N LYS A 2 12.35 12.43 67.08
CA LYS A 2 12.17 11.35 66.11
C LYS A 2 12.12 11.93 64.73
N TRP A 3 13.15 11.66 63.97
CA TRP A 3 13.16 11.99 62.58
C TRP A 3 12.38 10.95 61.81
N VAL A 4 11.19 11.30 61.37
CA VAL A 4 10.49 10.44 60.45
C VAL A 4 10.95 10.82 59.06
N ILE A 5 11.86 10.01 58.54
CA ILE A 5 12.22 10.11 57.14
C ILE A 5 11.08 9.46 56.36
N ALA A 6 10.19 10.23 55.92
CA ALA A 6 9.23 9.77 54.91
C ALA A 6 9.98 9.55 53.60
N ILE A 7 10.39 8.31 53.35
CA ILE A 7 10.87 7.93 52.04
C ILE A 7 9.65 7.90 51.13
N CYS A 8 9.43 8.99 50.43
CA CYS A 8 8.57 9.00 49.28
C CYS A 8 9.20 8.11 48.21
N CYS A 9 8.86 6.85 48.23
CA CYS A 9 9.02 6.00 47.05
C CYS A 9 8.08 6.53 45.99
N THR A 10 8.53 7.53 45.25
CA THR A 10 7.95 7.81 43.96
C THR A 10 8.31 6.66 43.05
N THR A 11 7.50 5.65 43.06
CA THR A 11 7.51 4.67 41.99
C THR A 11 7.17 5.45 40.73
N MET A 12 8.20 5.85 40.00
CA MET A 12 8.03 6.22 38.60
C MET A 12 7.51 4.96 37.90
N LEU A 13 6.21 4.89 37.78
CA LEU A 13 5.59 4.07 36.77
C LEU A 13 6.08 4.63 35.44
N VAL A 14 7.19 4.10 34.96
CA VAL A 14 7.51 4.18 33.57
C VAL A 14 6.43 3.37 32.87
N THR A 15 5.32 4.03 32.58
CA THR A 15 4.43 3.49 31.58
C THR A 15 5.26 3.50 30.30
N CYS A 16 5.82 2.32 29.96
CA CYS A 16 6.14 2.04 28.58
C CYS A 16 4.82 2.18 27.82
N GLN A 17 4.50 3.38 27.44
CA GLN A 17 3.68 3.55 26.30
C GLN A 17 4.51 2.96 25.17
N GLU A 18 4.25 1.68 24.90
CA GLU A 18 4.43 1.24 23.55
C GLU A 18 3.64 2.25 22.73
N ALA A 19 4.35 3.21 22.16
CA ALA A 19 3.85 3.80 20.97
C ALA A 19 3.66 2.58 20.08
N ALA A 20 2.46 2.01 20.10
CA ALA A 20 2.04 1.10 19.10
C ALA A 20 2.40 1.87 17.85
N ALA A 21 3.59 1.56 17.30
CA ALA A 21 3.91 1.93 15.96
C ALA A 21 2.64 1.57 15.26
N ALA A 22 1.83 2.58 14.93
CA ALA A 22 0.58 2.32 14.34
C ALA A 22 0.93 1.47 13.15
N THR A 23 0.86 0.15 13.33
CA THR A 23 0.66 -0.74 12.22
C THR A 23 -0.53 -0.09 11.57
N PRO A 24 -0.33 0.60 10.42
CA PRO A 24 -1.46 1.16 9.73
C PRO A 24 -2.44 0.01 9.64
N ALA A 25 -3.58 0.15 10.29
CA ALA A 25 -4.61 -0.86 10.23
C ALA A 25 -4.71 -1.21 8.77
N LEU A 26 -4.49 -2.49 8.43
CA LEU A 26 -4.57 -2.97 7.06
C LEU A 26 -5.96 -2.59 6.56
N GLN A 27 -6.04 -1.46 5.92
CA GLN A 27 -7.29 -0.97 5.38
C GLN A 27 -7.53 -1.63 4.03
N ALA A 28 -8.77 -1.98 3.79
CA ALA A 28 -9.17 -2.44 2.48
C ALA A 28 -8.86 -1.35 1.44
N VAL A 29 -8.28 -1.77 0.34
CA VAL A 29 -7.97 -0.90 -0.79
C VAL A 29 -8.98 -1.16 -1.88
N ASP A 30 -9.67 -0.11 -2.29
CA ASP A 30 -10.60 -0.18 -3.41
C ASP A 30 -9.97 0.48 -4.65
N PHE A 31 -9.49 -0.34 -5.56
CA PHE A 31 -8.88 0.17 -6.79
C PHE A 31 -9.89 0.80 -7.74
N SER A 32 -11.18 0.52 -7.59
CA SER A 32 -12.21 1.12 -8.45
C SER A 32 -12.39 2.63 -8.21
N THR A 33 -12.00 3.12 -7.05
CA THR A 33 -12.09 4.54 -6.67
C THR A 33 -10.74 5.27 -6.71
N MET A 34 -9.68 4.55 -7.01
CA MET A 34 -8.31 5.07 -7.03
C MET A 34 -7.97 5.62 -8.41
N SER A 35 -7.42 6.84 -8.46
CA SER A 35 -6.88 7.42 -9.70
C SER A 35 -5.45 6.96 -9.97
N CYS A 36 -5.01 7.12 -11.23
CA CYS A 36 -3.62 6.95 -11.62
C CYS A 36 -2.66 7.75 -10.73
N GLU A 37 -2.97 9.01 -10.47
CA GLU A 37 -2.14 9.87 -9.62
C GLU A 37 -2.05 9.33 -8.20
N GLN A 38 -3.18 8.94 -7.60
CA GLN A 38 -3.20 8.37 -6.26
C GLN A 38 -2.36 7.09 -6.17
N PHE A 39 -2.44 6.25 -7.18
CA PHE A 39 -1.66 5.02 -7.23
C PHE A 39 -0.15 5.29 -7.29
N TRP A 40 0.28 6.16 -8.20
CA TRP A 40 1.71 6.37 -8.43
C TRP A 40 2.34 7.38 -7.49
N GLN A 41 1.61 8.42 -7.07
CA GLN A 41 2.16 9.51 -6.29
C GLN A 41 1.88 9.41 -4.79
N ARG A 42 0.75 8.82 -4.41
CA ARG A 42 0.31 8.79 -3.00
C ARG A 42 0.42 7.43 -2.34
N THR A 43 0.52 6.38 -3.11
CA THR A 43 0.73 5.03 -2.56
C THR A 43 2.19 4.88 -2.15
N PRO A 44 2.47 4.41 -0.93
CA PRO A 44 3.83 4.12 -0.51
C PRO A 44 4.53 3.16 -1.47
N ALA A 45 5.81 3.38 -1.71
CA ALA A 45 6.59 2.56 -2.64
C ALA A 45 6.57 1.07 -2.29
N SER A 46 6.52 0.75 -0.98
CA SER A 46 6.42 -0.63 -0.49
C SER A 46 5.12 -1.32 -0.86
N ASP A 47 4.05 -0.58 -1.08
CA ASP A 47 2.72 -1.12 -1.38
C ASP A 47 2.46 -1.21 -2.88
N ARG A 48 3.18 -0.45 -3.68
CA ARG A 48 2.97 -0.44 -5.14
C ARG A 48 3.24 -1.79 -5.79
N GLY A 49 4.29 -2.48 -5.38
CA GLY A 49 4.60 -3.82 -5.89
C GLY A 49 3.46 -4.81 -5.66
N PRO A 50 3.03 -5.03 -4.41
CA PRO A 50 1.87 -5.87 -4.11
C PRO A 50 0.60 -5.46 -4.86
N PHE A 51 0.33 -4.19 -5.00
CA PHE A 51 -0.84 -3.70 -5.74
C PHE A 51 -0.76 -4.00 -7.24
N LEU A 52 0.43 -3.89 -7.82
CA LEU A 52 0.66 -4.25 -9.22
C LEU A 52 0.46 -5.75 -9.46
N PHE A 53 0.90 -6.60 -8.53
CA PHE A 53 0.63 -8.03 -8.59
C PHE A 53 -0.86 -8.33 -8.49
N TRP A 54 -1.58 -7.63 -7.62
CA TRP A 54 -3.02 -7.78 -7.54
C TRP A 54 -3.71 -7.42 -8.86
N LEU A 55 -3.34 -6.29 -9.45
CA LEU A 55 -3.88 -5.85 -10.75
C LEU A 55 -3.57 -6.86 -11.86
N SER A 56 -2.35 -7.37 -11.90
CA SER A 56 -1.95 -8.40 -12.85
C SER A 56 -2.80 -9.67 -12.70
N GLY A 57 -3.01 -10.13 -11.47
CA GLY A 57 -3.84 -11.30 -11.18
C GLY A 57 -5.31 -11.08 -11.50
N TYR A 58 -5.82 -9.90 -11.20
CA TYR A 58 -7.21 -9.53 -11.49
C TYR A 58 -7.51 -9.59 -13.00
N PHE A 59 -6.66 -8.98 -13.81
CA PHE A 59 -6.84 -8.99 -15.27
C PHE A 59 -6.46 -10.34 -15.90
N GLY A 60 -5.47 -11.04 -15.33
CA GLY A 60 -5.15 -12.41 -15.71
C GLY A 60 -6.31 -13.36 -15.49
N SER A 61 -6.99 -13.26 -14.35
CA SER A 61 -8.19 -14.06 -14.04
C SER A 61 -9.31 -13.85 -15.06
N LYS A 62 -9.51 -12.62 -15.52
CA LYS A 62 -10.50 -12.33 -16.57
C LYS A 62 -10.20 -13.01 -17.90
N LYS A 63 -8.95 -13.35 -18.16
CA LYS A 63 -8.50 -14.09 -19.34
C LYS A 63 -8.36 -15.59 -19.09
N ASN A 64 -8.79 -16.09 -17.93
CA ASN A 64 -8.57 -17.46 -17.47
C ASN A 64 -7.08 -17.85 -17.43
N SER A 65 -6.19 -16.88 -17.19
CA SER A 65 -4.76 -17.13 -17.05
C SER A 65 -4.36 -17.18 -15.58
N SER A 66 -3.62 -18.22 -15.22
CA SER A 66 -2.99 -18.38 -13.92
C SER A 66 -1.48 -18.19 -13.99
N VAL A 67 -0.97 -17.75 -15.13
CA VAL A 67 0.47 -17.59 -15.38
C VAL A 67 0.89 -16.15 -15.10
N LEU A 68 1.94 -15.99 -14.31
CA LEU A 68 2.67 -14.74 -14.16
C LEU A 68 4.00 -14.87 -14.92
N ASP A 69 4.13 -14.13 -16.01
CA ASP A 69 5.39 -13.97 -16.72
C ASP A 69 6.07 -12.71 -16.22
N PRO A 70 7.25 -12.79 -15.56
CA PRO A 70 7.90 -11.63 -15.00
C PRO A 70 8.31 -10.57 -16.03
N VAL A 71 8.68 -10.98 -17.23
CA VAL A 71 9.06 -10.06 -18.31
C VAL A 71 7.84 -9.30 -18.80
N ASP A 72 6.77 -10.02 -19.10
CA ASP A 72 5.49 -9.45 -19.52
C ASP A 72 4.91 -8.52 -18.43
N PHE A 73 4.96 -8.95 -17.18
CA PHE A 73 4.54 -8.13 -16.03
C PHE A 73 5.32 -6.81 -15.96
N THR A 74 6.63 -6.84 -16.15
CA THR A 74 7.48 -5.65 -16.11
C THR A 74 7.13 -4.69 -17.25
N GLU A 75 6.94 -5.21 -18.46
CA GLU A 75 6.54 -4.40 -19.62
C GLU A 75 5.17 -3.76 -19.44
N LYS A 76 4.21 -4.50 -18.94
CA LYS A 76 2.86 -4.01 -18.67
C LYS A 76 2.84 -2.96 -17.54
N THR A 77 3.64 -3.17 -16.52
CA THR A 77 3.82 -2.19 -15.43
C THR A 77 4.40 -0.87 -15.95
N LYS A 78 5.40 -0.96 -16.83
CA LYS A 78 5.98 0.22 -17.49
C LYS A 78 4.94 0.94 -18.34
N ALA A 79 4.18 0.20 -19.13
CA ALA A 79 3.11 0.76 -19.95
C ALA A 79 2.03 1.45 -19.10
N LEU A 80 1.67 0.87 -17.95
CA LEU A 80 0.75 1.47 -17.00
C LEU A 80 1.31 2.79 -16.44
N SER A 81 2.57 2.82 -16.06
CA SER A 81 3.22 4.03 -15.57
C SER A 81 3.23 5.13 -16.63
N GLU A 82 3.54 4.80 -17.87
CA GLU A 82 3.54 5.75 -18.99
C GLU A 82 2.13 6.26 -19.30
N TYR A 83 1.14 5.38 -19.30
CA TYR A 83 -0.25 5.76 -19.48
C TYR A 83 -0.71 6.72 -18.38
N CYS A 84 -0.46 6.38 -17.14
CA CYS A 84 -0.86 7.19 -16.00
C CYS A 84 -0.15 8.56 -15.93
N SER A 85 1.07 8.65 -16.44
CA SER A 85 1.78 9.93 -16.52
C SER A 85 1.10 10.93 -17.46
N LYS A 86 0.44 10.41 -18.48
CA LYS A 86 -0.32 11.20 -19.46
C LYS A 86 -1.78 11.42 -19.05
N GLN A 87 -2.33 10.52 -18.25
CA GLN A 87 -3.72 10.51 -17.83
C GLN A 87 -3.83 10.35 -16.31
N PRO A 88 -3.33 11.31 -15.51
CA PRO A 88 -3.26 11.18 -14.06
C PRO A 88 -4.62 11.10 -13.38
N ASN A 89 -5.67 11.60 -14.01
CA ASN A 89 -7.02 11.62 -13.47
C ASN A 89 -7.84 10.38 -13.84
N ASP A 90 -7.32 9.52 -14.72
CA ASP A 90 -8.00 8.26 -15.05
C ASP A 90 -7.98 7.32 -13.84
N GLY A 91 -9.00 6.48 -13.74
CA GLY A 91 -9.05 5.42 -12.73
C GLY A 91 -7.96 4.39 -12.99
N ILE A 92 -7.31 3.92 -11.92
CA ILE A 92 -6.24 2.93 -12.05
C ILE A 92 -6.74 1.61 -12.66
N LEU A 93 -7.96 1.17 -12.35
CA LEU A 93 -8.52 -0.03 -12.97
C LEU A 93 -8.72 0.15 -14.48
N SER A 94 -9.23 1.30 -14.90
CA SER A 94 -9.41 1.60 -16.32
C SER A 94 -8.06 1.64 -17.06
N ALA A 95 -7.06 2.26 -16.45
CA ALA A 95 -5.71 2.32 -17.01
C ALA A 95 -5.07 0.92 -17.08
N ALA A 96 -5.20 0.14 -16.02
CA ALA A 96 -4.67 -1.22 -15.96
C ALA A 96 -5.39 -2.15 -16.94
N GLU A 97 -6.68 -1.97 -17.16
CA GLU A 97 -7.41 -2.71 -18.19
C GLU A 97 -6.79 -2.52 -19.57
N LYS A 98 -6.44 -1.30 -19.92
CA LYS A 98 -5.81 -0.98 -21.20
C LYS A 98 -4.39 -1.56 -21.35
N THR A 99 -3.68 -1.75 -20.25
CA THR A 99 -2.28 -2.17 -20.26
C THR A 99 -2.08 -3.63 -19.91
N PHE A 100 -2.88 -4.19 -19.00
CA PHE A 100 -2.77 -5.60 -18.56
C PHE A 100 -3.69 -6.57 -19.31
N SER A 101 -4.70 -6.08 -20.00
CA SER A 101 -5.65 -6.93 -20.73
C SER A 101 -5.19 -7.31 -22.13
N ASN A 102 -4.10 -6.76 -22.59
CA ASN A 102 -3.56 -7.04 -23.93
C ASN A 102 -2.54 -8.16 -23.90
#